data_ed8c013ea3c4b778eb8adce59b07238f
#
_entry.id   ed8c013ea3c4b778eb8adce59b07238f
#
_cell.length_a   1.000
_cell.length_b   1.000
_cell.length_c   1.000
_cell.angle_alpha   90.00
_cell.angle_beta   90.00
_cell.angle_gamma   90.00
#
_symmetry.space_group_name_H-M   'P 1'
#
loop_
_entity.id
_entity.type
_entity.pdbx_description
1 polymer ?
#
loop_
_entity_poly.entity_id
_entity_poly.type
_entity_poly.pdbx_seq_one_letter_code
_entity_poly.pdbx_strand_id
1 'polypeptide(L)'
;MLSAKKDYLNDIIRPVKLMSKLTEVGTRFERVKCTTQFIVGASDETDSEIIDYTFRLYKKLDFKRVYFSAYQKGLGRADIPGEKRLLPNPEQPFMREHRLYQTDFLIRRYGFKKEDILLDKTGNLRLDKDPKQIWADNHPEFYPVRINRADRETLLRVPGLGHDTVRRILMARRERKVKYLENLGIKGQRLKKIKGYVILE
;
A
#
# COMPACT_ATOMS: atom_id res chain seq x y z
N MET A 1 -7.99 16.71 15.57
CA MET A 1 -9.21 15.95 15.91
C MET A 1 -10.37 16.51 15.10
N LEU A 2 -11.07 15.70 14.31
CA LEU A 2 -12.13 16.15 13.38
C LEU A 2 -13.47 16.46 14.07
N SER A 3 -13.64 16.09 15.33
CA SER A 3 -14.85 16.38 16.10
C SER A 3 -14.50 16.66 17.57
N ALA A 4 -14.83 17.85 18.04
CA ALA A 4 -14.71 18.22 19.46
C ALA A 4 -15.71 17.48 20.37
N LYS A 5 -16.72 16.80 19.79
CA LYS A 5 -17.74 16.06 20.52
C LYS A 5 -17.41 14.57 20.74
N LYS A 6 -16.36 14.04 20.13
CA LYS A 6 -15.99 12.62 20.25
C LYS A 6 -14.79 12.43 21.15
N ASP A 7 -14.92 11.54 22.11
CA ASP A 7 -13.79 10.98 22.85
C ASP A 7 -13.11 9.91 21.97
N TYR A 8 -11.91 10.21 21.47
CA TYR A 8 -11.16 9.32 20.59
C TYR A 8 -10.97 7.91 21.19
N LEU A 9 -10.68 7.85 22.49
CA LEU A 9 -10.46 6.56 23.16
C LEU A 9 -11.77 5.76 23.28
N ASN A 10 -12.83 6.40 23.73
CA ASN A 10 -14.10 5.72 24.01
C ASN A 10 -14.93 5.48 22.76
N ASP A 11 -14.97 6.46 21.83
CA ASP A 11 -15.86 6.41 20.66
C ASP A 11 -15.22 5.76 19.44
N ILE A 12 -13.88 5.60 19.41
CA ILE A 12 -13.18 5.02 18.26
C ILE A 12 -12.32 3.82 18.67
N ILE A 13 -11.36 3.99 19.57
CA ILE A 13 -10.38 2.92 19.86
C ILE A 13 -11.02 1.73 20.56
N ARG A 14 -11.88 1.96 21.55
CA ARG A 14 -12.57 0.87 22.25
C ARG A 14 -13.52 0.08 21.34
N PRO A 15 -14.40 0.70 20.53
CA PRO A 15 -15.21 -0.03 19.55
C PRO A 15 -14.37 -0.81 18.53
N VAL A 16 -13.28 -0.24 18.00
CA VAL A 16 -12.37 -0.93 17.07
C VAL A 16 -11.77 -2.17 17.70
N LYS A 17 -11.28 -2.08 18.96
CA LYS A 17 -10.75 -3.24 19.69
C LYS A 17 -11.82 -4.28 19.99
N LEU A 18 -13.03 -3.83 20.34
CA LEU A 18 -14.17 -4.72 20.58
C LEU A 18 -14.55 -5.49 19.32
N MET A 19 -14.67 -4.81 18.18
CA MET A 19 -14.94 -5.46 16.89
C MET A 19 -13.86 -6.50 16.54
N SER A 20 -12.58 -6.16 16.71
CA SER A 20 -11.48 -7.10 16.49
C SER A 20 -11.65 -8.35 17.36
N LYS A 21 -11.89 -8.17 18.66
CA LYS A 21 -12.10 -9.30 19.59
C LYS A 21 -13.31 -10.16 19.25
N LEU A 22 -14.43 -9.55 18.86
CA LEU A 22 -15.65 -10.28 18.51
C LEU A 22 -15.52 -11.08 17.21
N THR A 23 -14.55 -10.74 16.34
CA THR A 23 -14.32 -11.40 15.06
C THR A 23 -13.08 -12.29 15.03
N GLU A 24 -12.47 -12.55 16.19
CA GLU A 24 -11.36 -13.52 16.33
C GLU A 24 -11.80 -14.93 15.96
N VAL A 25 -10.83 -15.73 15.53
CA VAL A 25 -11.05 -17.15 15.22
C VAL A 25 -11.62 -17.89 16.44
N GLY A 26 -12.65 -18.69 16.23
CA GLY A 26 -13.36 -19.42 17.31
C GLY A 26 -14.52 -18.63 17.94
N THR A 27 -14.76 -17.38 17.55
CA THR A 27 -15.93 -16.62 18.00
C THR A 27 -17.13 -16.80 17.07
N ARG A 28 -18.32 -16.42 17.55
CA ARG A 28 -19.56 -16.45 16.74
C ARG A 28 -19.42 -15.64 15.43
N PHE A 29 -18.60 -14.57 15.44
CA PHE A 29 -18.46 -13.62 14.33
C PHE A 29 -17.15 -13.79 13.56
N GLU A 30 -16.43 -14.88 13.67
CA GLU A 30 -15.13 -15.13 13.01
C GLU A 30 -15.14 -14.93 11.49
N ARG A 31 -16.31 -15.09 10.85
CA ARG A 31 -16.46 -14.89 9.39
C ARG A 31 -16.72 -13.43 8.99
N VAL A 32 -16.99 -12.55 9.96
CA VAL A 32 -17.21 -11.13 9.70
C VAL A 32 -15.87 -10.46 9.46
N LYS A 33 -15.78 -9.67 8.38
CA LYS A 33 -14.56 -8.98 7.99
C LYS A 33 -14.62 -7.53 8.44
N CYS A 34 -13.73 -7.13 9.33
CA CYS A 34 -13.60 -5.74 9.76
C CYS A 34 -12.86 -4.92 8.70
N THR A 35 -13.43 -3.77 8.37
CA THR A 35 -12.83 -2.76 7.49
C THR A 35 -12.96 -1.37 8.12
N THR A 36 -12.13 -0.43 7.69
CA THR A 36 -12.22 0.97 8.10
C THR A 36 -11.81 1.90 6.96
N GLN A 37 -12.05 3.19 7.14
CA GLN A 37 -11.67 4.22 6.17
C GLN A 37 -10.99 5.39 6.88
N PHE A 38 -9.92 5.92 6.27
CA PHE A 38 -9.30 7.18 6.63
C PHE A 38 -9.72 8.26 5.63
N ILE A 39 -10.08 9.43 6.14
CA ILE A 39 -10.27 10.64 5.34
C ILE A 39 -8.95 11.40 5.35
N VAL A 40 -8.19 11.22 4.28
CA VAL A 40 -6.80 11.69 4.16
C VAL A 40 -6.74 13.19 3.88
N GLY A 41 -6.01 13.92 4.71
CA GLY A 41 -5.83 15.36 4.56
C GLY A 41 -6.92 16.20 5.22
N ALA A 42 -7.81 15.60 6.00
CA ALA A 42 -8.77 16.32 6.82
C ALA A 42 -8.11 16.96 8.07
N SER A 43 -7.04 16.37 8.57
CA SER A 43 -6.20 16.91 9.65
C SER A 43 -4.75 17.06 9.17
N ASP A 44 -3.82 17.29 10.09
CA ASP A 44 -2.39 17.51 9.76
C ASP A 44 -1.57 16.22 9.85
N GLU A 45 -2.25 15.07 9.73
CA GLU A 45 -1.58 13.76 9.75
C GLU A 45 -0.59 13.58 8.60
N THR A 46 0.54 12.97 8.90
CA THR A 46 1.54 12.53 7.93
C THR A 46 1.17 11.17 7.33
N ASP A 47 1.74 10.84 6.16
CA ASP A 47 1.57 9.50 5.58
C ASP A 47 2.23 8.42 6.46
N SER A 48 3.31 8.77 7.17
CA SER A 48 3.93 7.91 8.16
C SER A 48 2.95 7.44 9.23
N GLU A 49 2.17 8.37 9.78
CA GLU A 49 1.15 8.05 10.80
C GLU A 49 0.03 7.18 10.22
N ILE A 50 -0.47 7.53 9.03
CA ILE A 50 -1.51 6.75 8.35
C ILE A 50 -1.04 5.32 8.10
N ILE A 51 0.19 5.14 7.60
CA ILE A 51 0.81 3.84 7.32
C ILE A 51 0.99 3.05 8.63
N ASP A 52 1.44 3.69 9.69
CA ASP A 52 1.62 3.07 11.00
C ASP A 52 0.29 2.54 11.56
N TYR A 53 -0.77 3.35 11.53
CA TYR A 53 -2.11 2.91 11.92
C TYR A 53 -2.62 1.79 11.03
N THR A 54 -2.44 1.89 9.71
CA THR A 54 -2.84 0.86 8.74
C THR A 54 -2.15 -0.46 9.03
N PHE A 55 -0.84 -0.43 9.29
CA PHE A 55 -0.06 -1.62 9.63
C PHE A 55 -0.52 -2.26 10.94
N ARG A 56 -0.79 -1.45 11.98
CA ARG A 56 -1.32 -1.93 13.26
C ARG A 56 -2.71 -2.55 13.13
N LEU A 57 -3.59 -1.95 12.32
CA LEU A 57 -4.92 -2.50 12.04
C LEU A 57 -4.83 -3.89 11.42
N TYR A 58 -3.91 -4.11 10.47
CA TYR A 58 -3.71 -5.42 9.85
C TYR A 58 -3.04 -6.42 10.79
N LYS A 59 -1.96 -6.02 11.46
CA LYS A 59 -1.12 -6.96 12.23
C LYS A 59 -1.63 -7.25 13.64
N LYS A 60 -2.27 -6.27 14.29
CA LYS A 60 -2.69 -6.41 15.69
C LYS A 60 -4.20 -6.61 15.85
N LEU A 61 -5.01 -6.15 14.90
CA LEU A 61 -6.46 -6.13 15.03
C LEU A 61 -7.17 -6.92 13.91
N ASP A 62 -6.42 -7.62 13.07
CA ASP A 62 -6.91 -8.49 11.97
C ASP A 62 -7.93 -7.83 11.03
N PHE A 63 -7.82 -6.52 10.86
CA PHE A 63 -8.62 -5.83 9.85
C PHE A 63 -8.28 -6.36 8.45
N LYS A 64 -9.29 -6.54 7.62
CA LYS A 64 -9.10 -7.11 6.27
C LYS A 64 -8.85 -6.05 5.20
N ARG A 65 -9.33 -4.82 5.43
CA ARG A 65 -9.14 -3.71 4.49
C ARG A 65 -9.18 -2.36 5.21
N VAL A 66 -8.27 -1.49 4.84
CA VAL A 66 -8.31 -0.05 5.10
C VAL A 66 -8.60 0.66 3.79
N TYR A 67 -9.53 1.58 3.79
CA TYR A 67 -9.85 2.45 2.67
C TYR A 67 -9.30 3.84 2.93
N PHE A 68 -8.98 4.54 1.87
CA PHE A 68 -8.53 5.93 1.91
C PHE A 68 -9.45 6.76 1.04
N SER A 69 -9.77 7.97 1.48
CA SER A 69 -10.53 8.93 0.71
C SER A 69 -9.92 10.30 0.90
N ALA A 70 -9.57 10.97 -0.19
CA ALA A 70 -9.04 12.32 -0.13
C ALA A 70 -10.10 13.27 0.44
N TYR A 71 -9.71 14.12 1.40
CA TYR A 71 -10.58 15.16 1.93
C TYR A 71 -10.90 16.17 0.84
N GLN A 72 -12.19 16.48 0.68
CA GLN A 72 -12.67 17.48 -0.25
C GLN A 72 -13.12 18.71 0.53
N LYS A 73 -12.62 19.89 0.15
CA LYS A 73 -12.98 21.16 0.77
C LYS A 73 -14.45 21.50 0.53
N GLY A 74 -15.00 22.32 1.40
CA GLY A 74 -16.39 22.78 1.34
C GLY A 74 -17.41 21.82 1.96
N LEU A 75 -16.96 20.68 2.49
CA LEU A 75 -17.82 19.68 3.11
C LEU A 75 -17.90 19.80 4.64
N GLY A 76 -17.03 20.58 5.24
CA GLY A 76 -16.84 20.60 6.67
C GLY A 76 -16.89 22.00 7.28
N ARG A 77 -16.56 22.03 8.56
CA ARG A 77 -16.45 23.27 9.34
C ARG A 77 -15.14 23.99 8.96
N ALA A 78 -15.18 25.31 8.92
CA ALA A 78 -14.02 26.15 8.56
C ALA A 78 -12.79 25.98 9.50
N ASP A 79 -12.96 25.41 10.70
CA ASP A 79 -11.88 25.14 11.65
C ASP A 79 -11.11 23.85 11.38
N ILE A 80 -11.59 22.98 10.48
CA ILE A 80 -10.90 21.75 10.09
C ILE A 80 -9.59 22.12 9.36
N PRO A 81 -8.42 21.54 9.72
CA PRO A 81 -7.15 21.83 9.07
C PRO A 81 -7.19 21.68 7.54
N GLY A 82 -7.89 20.66 7.03
CA GLY A 82 -8.07 20.44 5.60
C GLY A 82 -8.75 21.56 4.86
N GLU A 83 -9.68 22.31 5.51
CA GLU A 83 -10.33 23.49 4.91
C GLU A 83 -9.35 24.66 4.77
N LYS A 84 -8.41 24.81 5.70
CA LYS A 84 -7.42 25.90 5.70
C LYS A 84 -6.21 25.63 4.81
N ARG A 85 -5.96 24.36 4.46
CA ARG A 85 -4.78 23.95 3.70
C ARG A 85 -4.81 24.54 2.30
N LEU A 86 -3.79 25.32 1.94
CA LEU A 86 -3.56 25.74 0.57
C LEU A 86 -2.92 24.59 -0.20
N LEU A 87 -3.55 24.21 -1.31
CA LEU A 87 -3.04 23.16 -2.20
C LEU A 87 -2.51 23.80 -3.48
N PRO A 88 -1.21 23.64 -3.77
CA PRO A 88 -0.63 24.19 -5.00
C PRO A 88 -1.19 23.49 -6.26
N ASN A 89 -1.68 22.25 -6.12
CA ASN A 89 -2.31 21.49 -7.20
C ASN A 89 -3.58 20.79 -6.67
N PRO A 90 -4.75 21.02 -7.29
CA PRO A 90 -6.02 20.37 -6.91
C PRO A 90 -6.00 18.84 -7.00
N GLU A 91 -5.14 18.25 -7.84
CA GLU A 91 -5.01 16.80 -7.99
C GLU A 91 -4.15 16.15 -6.91
N GLN A 92 -3.39 16.93 -6.15
CA GLN A 92 -2.46 16.44 -5.15
C GLN A 92 -3.11 15.54 -4.08
N PRO A 93 -4.30 15.84 -3.53
CA PRO A 93 -4.98 14.99 -2.57
C PRO A 93 -5.32 13.61 -3.14
N PHE A 94 -5.79 13.55 -4.39
CA PHE A 94 -6.13 12.29 -5.07
C PHE A 94 -4.86 11.47 -5.38
N MET A 95 -3.77 12.14 -5.74
CA MET A 95 -2.48 11.47 -5.93
C MET A 95 -1.97 10.90 -4.60
N ARG A 96 -2.10 11.63 -3.48
CA ARG A 96 -1.75 11.16 -2.14
C ARG A 96 -2.58 9.91 -1.76
N GLU A 97 -3.90 9.97 -1.97
CA GLU A 97 -4.80 8.82 -1.80
C GLU A 97 -4.33 7.63 -2.63
N HIS A 98 -4.04 7.84 -3.91
CA HIS A 98 -3.56 6.80 -4.82
C HIS A 98 -2.24 6.17 -4.32
N ARG A 99 -1.27 6.95 -3.84
CA ARG A 99 -0.01 6.45 -3.29
C ARG A 99 -0.23 5.65 -2.00
N LEU A 100 -1.16 6.05 -1.16
CA LEU A 100 -1.55 5.29 0.03
C LEU A 100 -2.17 3.94 -0.34
N TYR A 101 -3.04 3.88 -1.36
CA TYR A 101 -3.55 2.62 -1.88
C TYR A 101 -2.45 1.72 -2.46
N GLN A 102 -1.48 2.28 -3.17
CA GLN A 102 -0.33 1.51 -3.66
C GLN A 102 0.48 0.95 -2.49
N THR A 103 0.76 1.76 -1.48
CA THR A 103 1.47 1.35 -0.25
C THR A 103 0.71 0.27 0.51
N ASP A 104 -0.60 0.43 0.71
CA ASP A 104 -1.47 -0.60 1.30
C ASP A 104 -1.36 -1.93 0.56
N PHE A 105 -1.35 -1.87 -0.77
CA PHE A 105 -1.23 -3.05 -1.61
C PHE A 105 0.13 -3.74 -1.46
N LEU A 106 1.23 -2.97 -1.35
CA LEU A 106 2.57 -3.49 -1.08
C LEU A 106 2.61 -4.22 0.27
N ILE A 107 2.05 -3.62 1.33
CA ILE A 107 2.03 -4.20 2.67
C ILE A 107 1.20 -5.48 2.72
N ARG A 108 -0.04 -5.44 2.20
CA ARG A 108 -0.97 -6.57 2.31
C ARG A 108 -0.67 -7.72 1.37
N ARG A 109 -0.16 -7.44 0.19
CA ARG A 109 -0.12 -8.43 -0.90
C ARG A 109 1.29 -8.77 -1.36
N TYR A 110 2.26 -7.85 -1.20
CA TYR A 110 3.61 -8.02 -1.73
C TYR A 110 4.65 -8.37 -0.67
N GLY A 111 4.25 -8.45 0.60
CA GLY A 111 5.15 -8.78 1.71
C GLY A 111 6.10 -7.64 2.10
N PHE A 112 5.80 -6.42 1.68
CA PHE A 112 6.55 -5.25 2.14
C PHE A 112 6.28 -5.01 3.63
N LYS A 113 7.34 -4.74 4.37
CA LYS A 113 7.28 -4.30 5.76
C LYS A 113 7.11 -2.78 5.81
N LYS A 114 6.82 -2.25 6.99
CA LYS A 114 6.72 -0.79 7.18
C LYS A 114 8.03 -0.09 6.79
N GLU A 115 9.14 -0.68 7.16
CA GLU A 115 10.50 -0.17 6.93
C GLU A 115 10.88 -0.13 5.44
N ASP A 116 10.20 -0.94 4.61
CA ASP A 116 10.38 -0.92 3.16
C ASP A 116 9.70 0.28 2.49
N ILE A 117 8.81 0.99 3.19
CA ILE A 117 8.10 2.14 2.65
C ILE A 117 8.91 3.40 2.89
N LEU A 118 9.48 3.91 1.81
CA LEU A 118 10.35 5.09 1.87
C LEU A 118 9.52 6.37 1.81
N LEU A 119 9.72 7.20 2.82
CA LEU A 119 9.06 8.49 3.00
C LEU A 119 10.07 9.62 2.78
N ASP A 120 9.58 10.81 2.50
CA ASP A 120 10.40 12.00 2.47
C ASP A 120 10.75 12.51 3.89
N LYS A 121 11.51 13.61 3.98
CA LYS A 121 11.95 14.20 5.26
C LYS A 121 10.80 14.72 6.12
N THR A 122 9.61 14.92 5.52
CA THR A 122 8.40 15.38 6.23
C THR A 122 7.50 14.23 6.68
N GLY A 123 7.93 12.99 6.43
CA GLY A 123 7.14 11.79 6.75
C GLY A 123 6.01 11.50 5.76
N ASN A 124 6.09 12.04 4.55
CA ASN A 124 5.08 11.84 3.52
C ASN A 124 5.60 11.00 2.35
N LEU A 125 4.67 10.35 1.64
CA LEU A 125 4.96 9.61 0.40
C LEU A 125 5.32 10.59 -0.71
N ARG A 126 6.30 10.24 -1.50
CA ARG A 126 6.57 10.96 -2.75
C ARG A 126 5.43 10.75 -3.74
N LEU A 127 4.92 11.84 -4.32
CA LEU A 127 3.77 11.80 -5.23
C LEU A 127 4.17 11.57 -6.69
N ASP A 128 5.42 11.89 -7.05
CA ASP A 128 5.95 11.79 -8.41
C ASP A 128 6.17 10.35 -8.90
N LYS A 129 6.43 9.41 -7.99
CA LYS A 129 6.74 8.02 -8.31
C LYS A 129 5.91 7.00 -7.52
N ASP A 130 5.73 5.83 -8.09
CA ASP A 130 5.16 4.65 -7.43
C ASP A 130 6.06 4.19 -6.26
N PRO A 131 5.50 3.87 -5.07
CA PRO A 131 6.29 3.47 -3.90
C PRO A 131 7.19 2.25 -4.13
N LYS A 132 6.75 1.29 -4.92
CA LYS A 132 7.57 0.13 -5.30
C LYS A 132 8.75 0.53 -6.18
N GLN A 133 8.54 1.52 -7.07
CA GLN A 133 9.62 2.06 -7.87
C GLN A 133 10.63 2.81 -7.02
N ILE A 134 10.17 3.61 -6.04
CA ILE A 134 11.03 4.32 -5.10
C ILE A 134 11.89 3.33 -4.32
N TRP A 135 11.28 2.24 -3.85
CA TRP A 135 12.03 1.17 -3.17
C TRP A 135 13.13 0.60 -4.07
N ALA A 136 12.81 0.27 -5.31
CA ALA A 136 13.78 -0.28 -6.26
C ALA A 136 14.91 0.68 -6.60
N ASP A 137 14.63 1.96 -6.75
CA ASP A 137 15.62 3.01 -7.02
C ASP A 137 16.62 3.18 -5.86
N ASN A 138 16.21 2.83 -4.63
CA ASN A 138 17.03 2.92 -3.42
C ASN A 138 17.71 1.60 -3.03
N HIS A 139 17.46 0.51 -3.80
CA HIS A 139 18.06 -0.81 -3.57
C HIS A 139 18.63 -1.36 -4.89
N PRO A 140 19.57 -0.67 -5.55
CA PRO A 140 20.16 -1.14 -6.81
C PRO A 140 20.88 -2.48 -6.64
N GLU A 141 21.44 -2.76 -5.45
CA GLU A 141 22.10 -4.00 -5.10
C GLU A 141 21.19 -5.24 -5.14
N PHE A 142 19.87 -5.03 -5.04
CA PHE A 142 18.88 -6.10 -5.13
C PHE A 142 18.73 -6.66 -6.55
N TYR A 143 19.16 -5.91 -7.54
CA TYR A 143 18.98 -6.22 -8.95
C TYR A 143 20.31 -6.56 -9.65
N PRO A 144 20.29 -7.32 -10.75
CA PRO A 144 19.14 -7.92 -11.42
C PRO A 144 18.63 -9.20 -10.74
N VAL A 145 17.31 -9.39 -10.74
CA VAL A 145 16.66 -10.59 -10.19
C VAL A 145 16.66 -11.72 -11.22
N ARG A 146 17.07 -12.91 -10.82
CA ARG A 146 17.06 -14.11 -11.66
C ARG A 146 15.66 -14.71 -11.76
N ILE A 147 14.97 -14.51 -12.88
CA ILE A 147 13.56 -14.94 -13.08
C ILE A 147 13.37 -16.43 -12.85
N ASN A 148 14.30 -17.25 -13.27
CA ASN A 148 14.18 -18.70 -13.19
C ASN A 148 14.52 -19.30 -11.81
N ARG A 149 15.09 -18.50 -10.90
CA ARG A 149 15.53 -18.97 -9.57
C ARG A 149 14.86 -18.27 -8.41
N ALA A 150 14.57 -16.97 -8.56
CA ALA A 150 14.05 -16.14 -7.48
C ALA A 150 12.73 -16.67 -6.92
N ASP A 151 12.54 -16.56 -5.62
CA ASP A 151 11.27 -16.87 -4.97
C ASP A 151 10.17 -15.87 -5.32
N ARG A 152 8.98 -16.14 -4.85
CA ARG A 152 7.80 -15.31 -5.11
C ARG A 152 7.96 -13.89 -4.55
N GLU A 153 8.51 -13.75 -3.36
CA GLU A 153 8.65 -12.47 -2.67
C GLU A 153 9.68 -11.59 -3.38
N THR A 154 10.82 -12.17 -3.76
CA THR A 154 11.85 -11.50 -4.57
C THR A 154 11.28 -11.01 -5.91
N LEU A 155 10.53 -11.86 -6.62
CA LEU A 155 9.88 -11.47 -7.88
C LEU A 155 8.87 -10.34 -7.69
N LEU A 156 8.12 -10.35 -6.58
CA LEU A 156 7.16 -9.29 -6.27
C LEU A 156 7.82 -7.94 -5.97
N ARG A 157 9.11 -7.90 -5.65
CA ARG A 157 9.85 -6.63 -5.47
C ARG A 157 10.24 -5.98 -6.81
N VAL A 158 10.23 -6.72 -7.90
CA VAL A 158 10.58 -6.19 -9.23
C VAL A 158 9.52 -5.20 -9.73
N PRO A 159 9.88 -3.93 -10.07
CA PRO A 159 8.96 -2.98 -10.68
C PRO A 159 8.35 -3.52 -11.97
N GLY A 160 7.03 -3.39 -12.11
CA GLY A 160 6.29 -3.95 -13.26
C GLY A 160 5.84 -5.40 -13.09
N LEU A 161 6.37 -6.18 -12.14
CA LEU A 161 5.84 -7.51 -11.82
C LEU A 161 4.73 -7.41 -10.75
N GLY A 162 3.54 -7.88 -11.10
CA GLY A 162 2.40 -8.03 -10.19
C GLY A 162 2.11 -9.50 -9.91
N HIS A 163 1.17 -9.78 -9.01
CA HIS A 163 0.81 -11.13 -8.57
C HIS A 163 0.53 -12.10 -9.72
N ASP A 164 -0.30 -11.69 -10.70
CA ASP A 164 -0.66 -12.56 -11.81
C ASP A 164 0.53 -12.87 -12.72
N THR A 165 1.41 -11.88 -12.91
CA THR A 165 2.61 -12.10 -13.70
C THR A 165 3.60 -13.01 -12.97
N VAL A 166 3.82 -12.77 -11.68
CA VAL A 166 4.66 -13.64 -10.84
C VAL A 166 4.10 -15.06 -10.81
N ARG A 167 2.78 -15.24 -10.66
CA ARG A 167 2.15 -16.56 -10.75
C ARG A 167 2.44 -17.25 -12.08
N ARG A 168 2.31 -16.53 -13.21
CA ARG A 168 2.62 -17.07 -14.55
C ARG A 168 4.10 -17.46 -14.69
N ILE A 169 5.01 -16.64 -14.16
CA ILE A 169 6.45 -16.96 -14.11
C ILE A 169 6.67 -18.27 -13.34
N LEU A 170 6.10 -18.35 -12.12
CA LEU A 170 6.26 -19.51 -11.25
C LEU A 170 5.68 -20.79 -11.85
N MET A 171 4.57 -20.71 -12.57
CA MET A 171 3.98 -21.85 -13.30
C MET A 171 4.84 -22.24 -14.50
N ALA A 172 5.18 -21.29 -15.36
CA ALA A 172 5.93 -21.57 -16.58
C ALA A 172 7.29 -22.23 -16.30
N ARG A 173 8.00 -21.77 -15.26
CA ARG A 173 9.33 -22.33 -14.93
C ARG A 173 9.28 -23.74 -14.33
N ARG A 174 8.10 -24.26 -13.92
CA ARG A 174 7.92 -25.66 -13.51
C ARG A 174 7.97 -26.61 -14.70
N GLU A 175 7.50 -26.15 -15.84
CA GLU A 175 7.48 -26.94 -17.07
C GLU A 175 8.80 -26.80 -17.85
N ARG A 176 9.29 -25.58 -17.98
CA ARG A 176 10.52 -25.25 -18.69
C ARG A 176 11.08 -23.89 -18.27
N LYS A 177 12.37 -23.71 -18.45
CA LYS A 177 13.06 -22.44 -18.23
C LYS A 177 12.40 -21.31 -19.03
N VAL A 178 12.08 -20.20 -18.38
CA VAL A 178 11.53 -19.01 -19.03
C VAL A 178 12.66 -18.34 -19.82
N LYS A 179 12.58 -18.37 -21.14
CA LYS A 179 13.56 -17.73 -22.05
C LYS A 179 13.13 -16.36 -22.53
N TYR A 180 11.83 -16.10 -22.60
CA TYR A 180 11.25 -14.85 -23.11
C TYR A 180 10.08 -14.41 -22.22
N LEU A 181 10.13 -13.16 -21.74
CA LEU A 181 9.04 -12.58 -20.92
C LEU A 181 7.78 -12.33 -21.76
N GLU A 182 7.95 -12.12 -23.05
CA GLU A 182 6.88 -11.92 -24.02
C GLU A 182 5.90 -13.09 -24.06
N ASN A 183 6.39 -14.31 -23.89
CA ASN A 183 5.57 -15.54 -23.85
C ASN A 183 4.65 -15.59 -22.62
N LEU A 184 4.92 -14.75 -21.61
CA LEU A 184 4.08 -14.59 -20.43
C LEU A 184 3.07 -13.44 -20.56
N GLY A 185 2.88 -12.91 -21.78
CA GLY A 185 1.96 -11.81 -22.05
C GLY A 185 2.45 -10.45 -21.54
N ILE A 186 3.77 -10.30 -21.34
CA ILE A 186 4.40 -9.03 -20.94
C ILE A 186 4.86 -8.32 -22.21
N LYS A 187 4.33 -7.10 -22.47
CA LYS A 187 4.57 -6.35 -23.71
C LYS A 187 4.79 -4.86 -23.44
N GLY A 188 5.26 -4.14 -24.46
CA GLY A 188 5.34 -2.68 -24.48
C GLY A 188 6.22 -2.07 -23.38
N GLN A 189 5.81 -0.94 -22.84
CA GLN A 189 6.53 -0.20 -21.81
C GLN A 189 6.81 -1.03 -20.55
N ARG A 190 5.86 -1.91 -20.18
CA ARG A 190 6.01 -2.81 -19.05
C ARG A 190 7.15 -3.80 -19.24
N LEU A 191 7.30 -4.34 -20.44
CA LEU A 191 8.41 -5.24 -20.79
C LEU A 191 9.76 -4.51 -20.69
N LYS A 192 9.86 -3.31 -21.26
CA LYS A 192 11.07 -2.47 -21.17
C LYS A 192 11.45 -2.23 -19.72
N LYS A 193 10.47 -1.86 -18.88
CA LYS A 193 10.68 -1.62 -17.46
C LYS A 193 11.21 -2.85 -16.74
N ILE A 194 10.58 -4.01 -16.92
CA ILE A 194 10.97 -5.26 -16.25
C ILE A 194 12.37 -5.71 -16.68
N LYS A 195 12.70 -5.63 -17.96
CA LYS A 195 14.03 -6.01 -18.49
C LYS A 195 15.19 -5.27 -17.82
N GLY A 196 14.98 -4.06 -17.30
CA GLY A 196 15.97 -3.32 -16.54
C GLY A 196 16.27 -3.88 -15.14
N TYR A 197 15.44 -4.80 -14.64
CA TYR A 197 15.53 -5.33 -13.28
C TYR A 197 15.73 -6.84 -13.18
N VAL A 198 15.76 -7.55 -14.31
CA VAL A 198 15.78 -9.02 -14.29
C VAL A 198 16.75 -9.61 -15.31
N ILE A 199 17.19 -10.84 -15.03
CA ILE A 199 17.90 -11.70 -15.97
C ILE A 199 17.18 -13.04 -16.11
N LEU A 200 17.31 -13.67 -17.29
CA LEU A 200 16.62 -14.91 -17.67
C LEU A 200 17.49 -16.18 -17.57
N GLU A 201 18.57 -16.08 -16.79
CA GLU A 201 19.48 -17.21 -16.55
C GLU A 201 18.88 -18.31 -15.66
#